data_e18487853b522bf2a4b031d72551e78b
#
_entry.id   e18487853b522bf2a4b031d72551e78b
#
_cell.length_a   1.000
_cell.length_b   1.000
_cell.length_c   1.000
_cell.angle_alpha   90.00
_cell.angle_beta   90.00
_cell.angle_gamma   90.00
#
_symmetry.space_group_name_H-M   'P 1'
#
loop_
_entity.id
_entity.type
_entity.pdbx_description
1 polymer ?
#
loop_
_entity_poly.entity_id
_entity_poly.type
_entity_poly.pdbx_seq_one_letter_code
_entity_poly.pdbx_strand_id
1 'polypeptide(L)'
;MGGKEMRVMFAVLAGMWALVAASSVPAEPWALAVDANLMLTQNAYSDSWVGGEAGSISWAFNSNSLAERQLSDRFHSKSTLKLSFGQTHSQDSETKHWAKPQKATDLIELESVLRLTLGAFADPFLGGRVETQFLDASDPTKDRYLNPVTLTETFGVARVLIGEEGREWVARLGAGSRQYIDRDVLVDTLADRRETQTAYDGGLEFVSDFRTSFADEQMTFASKLTVFKALFYSESDELEGLPNEDYWKSPDVDWENILTANINTYVMVNFYMQLLYDKEIDLRSRFKQTLSLGLTYKLI
;
A
#
# COMPACT_ATOMS: atom_id res chain seq x y z
N MET A 1 18.89 -11.30 17.63
CA MET A 1 17.50 -11.80 17.78
C MET A 1 16.80 -12.00 16.42
N GLY A 2 17.42 -12.47 15.38
CA GLY A 2 16.85 -12.45 14.02
C GLY A 2 16.23 -13.76 13.48
N GLY A 3 16.36 -14.88 14.16
CA GLY A 3 15.93 -16.15 13.58
C GLY A 3 14.61 -16.73 14.11
N LYS A 4 14.17 -16.35 15.29
CA LYS A 4 12.94 -16.86 15.90
C LYS A 4 11.71 -16.08 15.43
N GLU A 5 11.80 -14.78 15.30
CA GLU A 5 10.68 -13.89 14.92
C GLU A 5 10.30 -14.08 13.45
N MET A 6 11.28 -14.23 12.56
CA MET A 6 11.01 -14.55 11.15
C MET A 6 10.36 -15.94 10.98
N ARG A 7 10.63 -16.89 11.87
CA ARG A 7 9.97 -18.22 11.86
C ARG A 7 8.52 -18.17 12.33
N VAL A 8 8.18 -17.28 13.27
CA VAL A 8 6.79 -17.05 13.71
C VAL A 8 6.00 -16.39 12.59
N MET A 9 6.57 -15.42 11.90
CA MET A 9 5.98 -14.72 10.75
C MET A 9 5.63 -15.67 9.60
N PHE A 10 6.55 -16.55 9.22
CA PHE A 10 6.27 -17.60 8.22
C PHE A 10 5.27 -18.65 8.72
N ALA A 11 5.20 -18.89 10.01
CA ALA A 11 4.26 -19.85 10.59
C ALA A 11 2.82 -19.33 10.60
N VAL A 12 2.59 -18.03 10.80
CA VAL A 12 1.25 -17.41 10.77
C VAL A 12 0.73 -17.34 9.33
N LEU A 13 1.55 -16.87 8.38
CA LEU A 13 1.19 -16.90 6.95
C LEU A 13 1.00 -18.32 6.43
N ALA A 14 1.85 -19.28 6.83
CA ALA A 14 1.70 -20.69 6.47
C ALA A 14 0.50 -21.35 7.17
N GLY A 15 0.15 -20.94 8.39
CA GLY A 15 -1.03 -21.39 9.12
C GLY A 15 -2.33 -20.95 8.46
N MET A 16 -2.39 -19.77 7.86
CA MET A 16 -3.54 -19.32 7.06
C MET A 16 -3.77 -20.22 5.83
N TRP A 17 -2.70 -20.72 5.21
CA TRP A 17 -2.80 -21.63 4.06
C TRP A 17 -3.11 -23.08 4.44
N ALA A 18 -2.74 -23.52 5.64
CA ALA A 18 -2.95 -24.89 6.09
C ALA A 18 -4.39 -25.19 6.51
N LEU A 19 -5.17 -24.19 6.95
CA LEU A 19 -6.60 -24.34 7.28
C LEU A 19 -7.50 -24.57 6.07
N VAL A 20 -7.00 -24.32 4.86
CA VAL A 20 -7.72 -24.44 3.58
C VAL A 20 -7.83 -25.88 3.08
N ALA A 21 -7.02 -26.81 3.57
CA ALA A 21 -6.87 -28.16 3.01
C ALA A 21 -7.97 -29.17 3.40
N ALA A 22 -8.98 -28.80 4.17
CA ALA A 22 -9.92 -29.73 4.79
C ALA A 22 -11.36 -29.70 4.26
N SER A 23 -11.67 -29.03 3.14
CA SER A 23 -13.06 -28.98 2.62
C SER A 23 -13.23 -29.82 1.37
N SER A 24 -14.18 -30.75 1.42
CA SER A 24 -14.55 -31.72 0.34
C SER A 24 -15.56 -31.16 -0.69
N VAL A 25 -15.80 -29.86 -0.73
CA VAL A 25 -16.67 -29.21 -1.71
C VAL A 25 -15.81 -28.78 -2.91
N PRO A 26 -16.27 -28.95 -4.16
CA PRO A 26 -15.55 -28.42 -5.32
C PRO A 26 -15.46 -26.89 -5.18
N ALA A 27 -14.28 -26.42 -4.90
CA ALA A 27 -14.03 -24.99 -4.78
C ALA A 27 -14.13 -24.33 -6.15
N GLU A 28 -14.72 -23.13 -6.21
CA GLU A 28 -14.76 -22.33 -7.43
C GLU A 28 -13.33 -22.07 -7.97
N PRO A 29 -13.15 -21.85 -9.28
CA PRO A 29 -11.84 -21.46 -9.79
C PRO A 29 -11.39 -20.13 -9.19
N TRP A 30 -10.08 -19.87 -9.15
CA TRP A 30 -9.56 -18.57 -8.75
C TRP A 30 -9.97 -17.50 -9.76
N ALA A 31 -10.59 -16.45 -9.31
CA ALA A 31 -10.73 -15.21 -10.06
C ALA A 31 -9.40 -14.46 -9.91
N LEU A 32 -8.65 -14.38 -11.02
CA LEU A 32 -7.37 -13.68 -11.09
C LEU A 32 -7.54 -12.47 -11.98
N ALA A 33 -6.98 -11.34 -11.54
CA ALA A 33 -6.86 -10.15 -12.37
C ALA A 33 -5.48 -9.52 -12.13
N VAL A 34 -4.82 -9.13 -13.20
CA VAL A 34 -3.53 -8.45 -13.15
C VAL A 34 -3.58 -7.27 -14.11
N ASP A 35 -3.59 -6.09 -13.55
CA ASP A 35 -3.49 -4.83 -14.28
C ASP A 35 -2.06 -4.28 -14.11
N ALA A 36 -1.41 -3.95 -15.22
CA ALA A 36 -0.11 -3.30 -15.22
C ALA A 36 -0.16 -2.06 -16.11
N ASN A 37 0.44 -0.97 -15.64
CA ASN A 37 0.50 0.26 -16.42
C ASN A 37 1.87 0.94 -16.28
N LEU A 38 2.31 1.55 -17.36
CA LEU A 38 3.52 2.35 -17.44
C LEU A 38 3.16 3.76 -17.87
N MET A 39 3.52 4.72 -17.05
CA MET A 39 3.30 6.14 -17.28
C MET A 39 4.62 6.82 -17.59
N LEU A 40 4.62 7.73 -18.57
CA LEU A 40 5.79 8.50 -18.98
C LEU A 40 5.37 9.95 -19.24
N THR A 41 6.12 10.89 -18.68
CA THR A 41 6.02 12.32 -18.99
C THR A 41 7.40 12.84 -19.31
N GLN A 42 7.53 13.57 -20.43
CA GLN A 42 8.79 14.16 -20.86
C GLN A 42 8.59 15.63 -21.22
N ASN A 43 9.45 16.48 -20.71
CA ASN A 43 9.61 17.87 -21.14
C ASN A 43 11.03 18.02 -21.71
N ALA A 44 11.13 18.58 -22.90
CA ALA A 44 12.41 18.84 -23.56
C ALA A 44 12.41 20.25 -24.16
N TYR A 45 13.50 20.96 -23.96
CA TYR A 45 13.68 22.33 -24.42
C TYR A 45 14.99 22.44 -25.20
N SER A 46 15.00 23.24 -26.24
CA SER A 46 16.23 23.55 -26.98
C SER A 46 17.10 24.53 -26.16
N ASP A 47 18.40 24.55 -26.43
CA ASP A 47 19.32 25.49 -25.76
C ASP A 47 19.00 26.96 -26.00
N SER A 48 18.27 27.24 -27.08
CA SER A 48 17.80 28.58 -27.45
C SER A 48 16.45 28.97 -26.86
N TRP A 49 15.84 28.08 -26.05
CA TRP A 49 14.58 28.40 -25.37
C TRP A 49 14.80 29.44 -24.28
N VAL A 50 14.02 30.52 -24.32
CA VAL A 50 14.13 31.67 -23.41
C VAL A 50 13.08 31.54 -22.32
N GLY A 51 13.49 31.49 -21.04
CA GLY A 51 12.58 31.39 -19.89
C GLY A 51 13.15 30.57 -18.73
N GLY A 52 14.32 29.94 -18.91
CA GLY A 52 15.00 29.19 -17.83
C GLY A 52 14.43 27.79 -17.59
N GLU A 53 13.55 27.30 -18.49
CA GLU A 53 12.99 25.96 -18.37
C GLU A 53 14.08 24.89 -18.54
N ALA A 54 13.91 23.81 -17.78
CA ALA A 54 14.79 22.65 -17.78
C ALA A 54 14.04 21.39 -18.22
N GLY A 55 14.73 20.49 -18.92
CA GLY A 55 14.17 19.21 -19.31
C GLY A 55 13.85 18.35 -18.11
N SER A 56 12.82 17.51 -18.23
CA SER A 56 12.50 16.50 -17.24
C SER A 56 11.92 15.25 -17.87
N ILE A 57 12.23 14.10 -17.27
CA ILE A 57 11.63 12.80 -17.60
C ILE A 57 11.10 12.21 -16.30
N SER A 58 9.80 11.94 -16.25
CA SER A 58 9.16 11.22 -15.14
C SER A 58 8.52 9.96 -15.68
N TRP A 59 8.75 8.85 -14.99
CA TRP A 59 8.10 7.59 -15.31
C TRP A 59 7.63 6.90 -14.04
N ALA A 60 6.56 6.13 -14.16
CA ALA A 60 6.08 5.29 -13.08
C ALA A 60 5.48 4.00 -13.66
N PHE A 61 5.85 2.88 -13.05
CA PHE A 61 5.22 1.59 -13.24
C PHE A 61 4.31 1.32 -12.06
N ASN A 62 3.07 0.88 -12.34
CA ASN A 62 2.14 0.39 -11.32
C ASN A 62 1.57 -0.95 -11.77
N SER A 63 1.38 -1.85 -10.81
CA SER A 63 0.65 -3.09 -11.01
C SER A 63 -0.28 -3.32 -9.83
N ASN A 64 -1.50 -3.77 -10.15
CA ASN A 64 -2.48 -4.20 -9.16
C ASN A 64 -2.95 -5.60 -9.54
N SER A 65 -2.67 -6.56 -8.67
CA SER A 65 -3.02 -7.95 -8.87
C SER A 65 -4.04 -8.38 -7.83
N LEU A 66 -5.07 -9.06 -8.26
CA LEU A 66 -6.14 -9.63 -7.43
C LEU A 66 -6.16 -11.14 -7.60
N ALA A 67 -6.24 -11.85 -6.49
CA ALA A 67 -6.56 -13.26 -6.44
C ALA A 67 -7.70 -13.46 -5.45
N GLU A 68 -8.86 -13.89 -5.95
CA GLU A 68 -10.08 -14.05 -5.17
C GLU A 68 -10.71 -15.40 -5.42
N ARG A 69 -11.22 -16.04 -4.37
CA ARG A 69 -11.84 -17.35 -4.45
C ARG A 69 -12.77 -17.64 -3.29
N GLN A 70 -13.91 -18.25 -3.59
CA GLN A 70 -14.71 -18.96 -2.59
C GLN A 70 -14.06 -20.33 -2.36
N LEU A 71 -13.36 -20.49 -1.23
CA LEU A 71 -12.62 -21.71 -0.90
C LEU A 71 -13.54 -22.86 -0.49
N SER A 72 -14.67 -22.51 0.12
CA SER A 72 -15.75 -23.41 0.49
C SER A 72 -17.03 -22.59 0.67
N ASP A 73 -18.16 -23.24 0.98
CA ASP A 73 -19.45 -22.56 1.23
C ASP A 73 -19.35 -21.43 2.30
N ARG A 74 -18.34 -21.50 3.15
CA ARG A 74 -18.17 -20.57 4.27
C ARG A 74 -16.90 -19.72 4.21
N PHE A 75 -15.89 -20.11 3.47
CA PHE A 75 -14.60 -19.40 3.45
C PHE A 75 -14.38 -18.70 2.11
N HIS A 76 -14.24 -17.40 2.19
CA HIS A 76 -13.91 -16.55 1.06
C HIS A 76 -12.52 -15.94 1.28
N SER A 77 -11.65 -16.04 0.29
CA SER A 77 -10.28 -15.49 0.30
C SER A 77 -10.12 -14.43 -0.78
N LYS A 78 -9.59 -13.28 -0.39
CA LYS A 78 -9.24 -12.17 -1.30
C LYS A 78 -7.83 -11.71 -0.97
N SER A 79 -6.95 -11.75 -1.96
CA SER A 79 -5.57 -11.24 -1.84
C SER A 79 -5.32 -10.21 -2.92
N THR A 80 -4.68 -9.11 -2.54
CA THR A 80 -4.29 -8.02 -3.45
C THR A 80 -2.80 -7.75 -3.31
N LEU A 81 -2.12 -7.60 -4.45
CA LEU A 81 -0.73 -7.16 -4.50
C LEU A 81 -0.67 -5.86 -5.29
N LYS A 82 -0.27 -4.78 -4.63
CA LYS A 82 0.00 -3.49 -5.27
C LYS A 82 1.51 -3.29 -5.37
N LEU A 83 1.97 -2.96 -6.55
CA LEU A 83 3.36 -2.58 -6.82
C LEU A 83 3.35 -1.20 -7.47
N SER A 84 4.18 -0.29 -6.98
CA SER A 84 4.37 1.02 -7.58
C SER A 84 5.83 1.41 -7.46
N PHE A 85 6.45 1.79 -8.58
CA PHE A 85 7.78 2.37 -8.57
C PHE A 85 7.91 3.40 -9.68
N GLY A 86 8.46 4.57 -9.37
CA GLY A 86 8.65 5.63 -10.33
C GLY A 86 9.71 6.62 -9.91
N GLN A 87 10.29 7.28 -10.91
CA GLN A 87 11.36 8.24 -10.73
C GLN A 87 11.14 9.46 -11.61
N THR A 88 11.63 10.60 -11.13
CA THR A 88 11.74 11.84 -11.88
C THR A 88 13.20 12.19 -12.07
N HIS A 89 13.59 12.49 -13.28
CA HIS A 89 14.92 12.93 -13.70
C HIS A 89 14.79 14.34 -14.26
N SER A 90 15.43 15.31 -13.66
CA SER A 90 15.35 16.72 -14.08
C SER A 90 16.72 17.24 -14.45
N GLN A 91 16.76 18.15 -15.41
CA GLN A 91 17.95 18.94 -15.72
C GLN A 91 18.05 20.13 -14.72
N ASP A 92 19.24 20.47 -14.37
CA ASP A 92 19.54 21.76 -13.77
C ASP A 92 19.30 22.89 -14.78
N SER A 93 18.60 23.95 -14.38
CA SER A 93 18.17 25.02 -15.29
C SER A 93 19.33 25.83 -15.87
N GLU A 94 20.44 25.94 -15.12
CA GLU A 94 21.60 26.75 -15.51
C GLU A 94 22.63 25.92 -16.28
N THR A 95 23.01 24.77 -15.72
CA THR A 95 24.08 23.94 -16.27
C THR A 95 23.61 22.95 -17.32
N LYS A 96 22.28 22.70 -17.40
CA LYS A 96 21.64 21.69 -18.26
C LYS A 96 22.12 20.25 -17.97
N HIS A 97 22.86 20.03 -16.88
CA HIS A 97 23.21 18.68 -16.43
C HIS A 97 22.02 17.97 -15.82
N TRP A 98 21.90 16.67 -16.09
CA TRP A 98 20.87 15.82 -15.49
C TRP A 98 21.24 15.51 -14.04
N ALA A 99 20.35 15.85 -13.11
CA ALA A 99 20.48 15.46 -11.72
C ALA A 99 20.28 13.93 -11.55
N LYS A 100 20.66 13.38 -10.40
CA LYS A 100 20.30 11.98 -10.08
C LYS A 100 18.79 11.80 -10.10
N PRO A 101 18.27 10.64 -10.59
CA PRO A 101 16.87 10.31 -10.50
C PRO A 101 16.37 10.41 -9.06
N GLN A 102 15.26 11.09 -8.86
CA GLN A 102 14.58 11.18 -7.57
C GLN A 102 13.38 10.25 -7.56
N LYS A 103 13.18 9.53 -6.48
CA LYS A 103 12.05 8.65 -6.29
C LYS A 103 10.76 9.49 -6.22
N ALA A 104 9.79 9.18 -7.08
CA ALA A 104 8.49 9.85 -7.16
C ALA A 104 7.38 9.02 -6.49
N THR A 105 7.45 7.70 -6.62
CA THR A 105 6.55 6.76 -5.97
C THR A 105 7.30 5.45 -5.71
N ASP A 106 6.93 4.76 -4.62
CA ASP A 106 7.53 3.48 -4.26
C ASP A 106 6.63 2.76 -3.25
N LEU A 107 6.11 1.60 -3.61
CA LEU A 107 5.22 0.81 -2.77
C LEU A 107 5.25 -0.65 -3.19
N ILE A 108 5.33 -1.52 -2.21
CA ILE A 108 5.00 -2.94 -2.29
C ILE A 108 4.00 -3.20 -1.18
N GLU A 109 2.74 -3.48 -1.51
CA GLU A 109 1.69 -3.84 -0.55
C GLU A 109 1.08 -5.18 -0.94
N LEU A 110 1.14 -6.14 -0.04
CA LEU A 110 0.41 -7.40 -0.14
C LEU A 110 -0.60 -7.45 1.00
N GLU A 111 -1.88 -7.47 0.67
CA GLU A 111 -2.97 -7.68 1.62
C GLU A 111 -3.68 -8.99 1.31
N SER A 112 -3.97 -9.79 2.33
CA SER A 112 -4.77 -11.01 2.24
C SER A 112 -5.84 -11.00 3.31
N VAL A 113 -7.09 -11.28 2.93
CA VAL A 113 -8.25 -11.34 3.81
C VAL A 113 -8.94 -12.67 3.64
N LEU A 114 -9.13 -13.37 4.74
CA LEU A 114 -9.95 -14.57 4.85
C LEU A 114 -11.22 -14.22 5.60
N ARG A 115 -12.38 -14.37 4.97
CA ARG A 115 -13.69 -14.10 5.58
C ARG A 115 -14.46 -15.40 5.75
N LEU A 116 -15.08 -15.56 6.92
CA LEU A 116 -15.99 -16.65 7.22
C LEU A 116 -17.43 -16.18 6.97
N THR A 117 -18.01 -16.54 5.83
CA THR A 117 -19.37 -16.18 5.41
C THR A 117 -20.40 -16.99 6.20
N LEU A 118 -21.11 -16.33 7.09
CA LEU A 118 -22.12 -16.94 7.95
C LEU A 118 -23.54 -16.61 7.51
N GLY A 119 -23.73 -15.70 6.55
CA GLY A 119 -25.03 -15.15 6.18
C GLY A 119 -25.71 -14.34 7.29
N ALA A 120 -24.93 -13.88 8.27
CA ALA A 120 -25.37 -13.04 9.38
C ALA A 120 -25.24 -11.53 9.02
N PHE A 121 -25.52 -10.64 9.98
CA PHE A 121 -25.36 -9.19 9.78
C PHE A 121 -23.94 -8.78 9.39
N ALA A 122 -22.94 -9.46 9.94
CA ALA A 122 -21.54 -9.29 9.60
C ALA A 122 -20.80 -10.63 9.75
N ASP A 123 -19.77 -10.80 8.96
CA ASP A 123 -18.97 -12.03 8.85
C ASP A 123 -17.63 -11.85 9.59
N PRO A 124 -17.16 -12.80 10.38
CA PRO A 124 -15.82 -12.78 10.92
C PRO A 124 -14.76 -12.77 9.81
N PHE A 125 -13.66 -12.04 10.03
CA PHE A 125 -12.52 -12.06 9.12
C PHE A 125 -11.19 -12.11 9.87
N LEU A 126 -10.17 -12.59 9.16
CA LEU A 126 -8.77 -12.49 9.50
C LEU A 126 -8.05 -11.82 8.31
N GLY A 127 -7.28 -10.78 8.58
CA GLY A 127 -6.51 -10.03 7.58
C GLY A 127 -5.02 -10.02 7.91
N GLY A 128 -4.20 -9.96 6.88
CA GLY A 128 -2.76 -9.71 6.99
C GLY A 128 -2.31 -8.80 5.87
N ARG A 129 -1.50 -7.79 6.19
CA ARG A 129 -0.92 -6.84 5.23
C ARG A 129 0.57 -6.71 5.48
N VAL A 130 1.33 -6.78 4.39
CA VAL A 130 2.77 -6.51 4.36
C VAL A 130 2.97 -5.30 3.47
N GLU A 131 3.62 -4.29 4.00
CA GLU A 131 3.92 -3.05 3.29
C GLU A 131 5.40 -2.75 3.35
N THR A 132 6.00 -2.40 2.22
CA THR A 132 7.41 -2.01 2.11
C THR A 132 7.63 -1.20 0.83
N GLN A 133 8.87 -0.87 0.54
CA GLN A 133 9.26 -0.15 -0.68
C GLN A 133 10.44 -0.85 -1.37
N PHE A 134 10.60 -0.62 -2.67
CA PHE A 134 11.71 -1.20 -3.44
C PHE A 134 13.05 -0.60 -3.03
N LEU A 135 13.09 0.74 -2.88
CA LEU A 135 14.29 1.51 -2.62
C LEU A 135 14.08 2.49 -1.46
N ASP A 136 14.77 2.29 -0.38
CA ASP A 136 14.86 3.25 0.70
C ASP A 136 16.16 4.06 0.57
N ALA A 137 16.01 5.31 0.13
CA ALA A 137 17.09 6.27 -0.05
C ALA A 137 17.15 7.30 1.11
N SER A 138 16.60 6.99 2.27
CA SER A 138 16.61 7.89 3.44
C SER A 138 17.98 8.00 4.11
N ASP A 139 18.81 6.95 3.98
CA ASP A 139 20.19 6.97 4.47
C ASP A 139 21.09 7.71 3.46
N PRO A 140 21.81 8.76 3.85
CA PRO A 140 22.65 9.54 2.94
C PRO A 140 23.89 8.78 2.44
N THR A 141 24.25 7.68 3.11
CA THR A 141 25.47 6.91 2.84
C THR A 141 25.22 5.62 2.08
N LYS A 142 23.99 5.09 2.11
CA LYS A 142 23.69 3.77 1.58
C LYS A 142 22.20 3.61 1.20
N ASP A 143 21.96 3.16 -0.01
CA ASP A 143 20.64 2.71 -0.43
C ASP A 143 20.29 1.38 0.26
N ARG A 144 19.05 1.27 0.77
CA ARG A 144 18.50 0.07 1.38
C ARG A 144 17.33 -0.43 0.53
N TYR A 145 17.08 -1.73 0.51
CA TYR A 145 16.05 -2.34 -0.32
C TYR A 145 15.06 -3.12 0.53
N LEU A 146 13.79 -3.11 0.14
CA LEU A 146 12.69 -3.76 0.87
C LEU A 146 12.71 -3.33 2.34
N ASN A 147 12.77 -2.03 2.58
CA ASN A 147 12.95 -1.42 3.88
C ASN A 147 12.29 -0.03 3.93
N PRO A 148 11.66 0.38 5.05
CA PRO A 148 11.27 -0.48 6.16
C PRO A 148 10.17 -1.48 5.77
N VAL A 149 9.87 -2.43 6.64
CA VAL A 149 8.74 -3.36 6.49
C VAL A 149 7.74 -3.10 7.59
N THR A 150 6.48 -2.91 7.21
CA THR A 150 5.34 -2.87 8.13
C THR A 150 4.50 -4.13 7.93
N LEU A 151 4.24 -4.84 9.02
CA LEU A 151 3.35 -5.99 9.07
C LEU A 151 2.11 -5.58 9.86
N THR A 152 0.93 -5.81 9.29
CA THR A 152 -0.35 -5.58 9.98
C THR A 152 -1.14 -6.87 10.00
N GLU A 153 -1.59 -7.29 11.17
CA GLU A 153 -2.47 -8.45 11.36
C GLU A 153 -3.77 -7.93 11.99
N THR A 154 -4.91 -8.26 11.41
CA THR A 154 -6.22 -7.76 11.86
C THR A 154 -7.22 -8.90 11.95
N PHE A 155 -8.02 -8.94 13.00
CA PHE A 155 -9.16 -9.83 13.10
C PHE A 155 -10.40 -9.05 13.58
N GLY A 156 -11.56 -9.42 13.07
CA GLY A 156 -12.76 -8.67 13.38
C GLY A 156 -13.98 -9.12 12.60
N VAL A 157 -14.81 -8.17 12.23
CA VAL A 157 -16.03 -8.39 11.46
C VAL A 157 -16.01 -7.59 10.17
N ALA A 158 -16.45 -8.21 9.08
CA ALA A 158 -16.61 -7.63 7.77
C ALA A 158 -18.07 -7.65 7.34
N ARG A 159 -18.47 -6.65 6.58
CA ARG A 159 -19.81 -6.61 5.98
C ARG A 159 -19.71 -6.18 4.53
N VAL A 160 -20.29 -6.96 3.65
CA VAL A 160 -20.57 -6.54 2.27
C VAL A 160 -21.81 -5.66 2.30
N LEU A 161 -21.63 -4.37 2.03
CA LEU A 161 -22.68 -3.36 2.00
C LEU A 161 -23.36 -3.33 0.63
N ILE A 162 -22.56 -3.51 -0.44
CA ILE A 162 -22.98 -3.65 -1.82
C ILE A 162 -22.17 -4.80 -2.42
N GLY A 163 -22.82 -5.76 -3.06
CA GLY A 163 -22.20 -6.90 -3.77
C GLY A 163 -22.98 -7.15 -5.05
N GLU A 164 -22.79 -6.27 -6.04
CA GLU A 164 -23.43 -6.31 -7.34
C GLU A 164 -22.35 -6.44 -8.43
N GLU A 165 -22.69 -6.93 -9.59
CA GLU A 165 -21.77 -6.98 -10.72
C GLU A 165 -21.28 -5.56 -11.07
N GLY A 166 -19.97 -5.38 -11.13
CA GLY A 166 -19.34 -4.07 -11.39
C GLY A 166 -19.40 -3.08 -10.22
N ARG A 167 -19.98 -3.45 -9.06
CA ARG A 167 -20.07 -2.58 -7.89
C ARG A 167 -19.94 -3.34 -6.58
N GLU A 168 -18.88 -3.08 -5.86
CA GLU A 168 -18.60 -3.70 -4.56
C GLU A 168 -18.33 -2.64 -3.50
N TRP A 169 -18.90 -2.83 -2.30
CA TRP A 169 -18.57 -2.04 -1.11
C TRP A 169 -18.47 -2.97 0.09
N VAL A 170 -17.29 -3.05 0.68
CA VAL A 170 -17.01 -3.85 1.88
C VAL A 170 -16.52 -2.95 2.98
N ALA A 171 -17.07 -3.10 4.17
CA ALA A 171 -16.57 -2.45 5.38
C ALA A 171 -16.05 -3.52 6.35
N ARG A 172 -14.91 -3.24 6.99
CA ARG A 172 -14.26 -4.11 7.99
C ARG A 172 -13.95 -3.30 9.25
N LEU A 173 -14.18 -3.89 10.41
CA LEU A 173 -13.80 -3.33 11.72
C LEU A 173 -13.19 -4.45 12.55
N GLY A 174 -11.99 -4.25 13.06
CA GLY A 174 -11.29 -5.27 13.83
C GLY A 174 -10.27 -4.70 14.81
N ALA A 175 -9.76 -5.60 15.64
CA ALA A 175 -8.55 -5.37 16.41
C ALA A 175 -7.35 -5.69 15.52
N GLY A 176 -6.35 -4.82 15.53
CA GLY A 176 -5.15 -4.95 14.71
C GLY A 176 -3.87 -4.82 15.53
N SER A 177 -2.82 -5.49 15.06
CA SER A 177 -1.45 -5.32 15.53
C SER A 177 -0.58 -4.93 14.35
N ARG A 178 0.26 -3.91 14.52
CA ARG A 178 1.26 -3.50 13.52
C ARG A 178 2.65 -3.70 14.09
N GLN A 179 3.55 -4.19 13.25
CA GLN A 179 4.98 -4.35 13.54
C GLN A 179 5.76 -3.57 12.49
N TYR A 180 6.56 -2.64 12.95
CA TYR A 180 7.46 -1.85 12.11
C TYR A 180 8.89 -2.35 12.26
N ILE A 181 9.58 -2.62 11.16
CA ILE A 181 10.94 -3.18 11.13
C ILE A 181 11.77 -2.34 10.16
N ASP A 182 12.66 -1.53 10.70
CA ASP A 182 13.63 -0.74 9.93
C ASP A 182 15.03 -1.35 10.14
N ARG A 183 15.59 -1.92 9.09
CA ARG A 183 16.86 -2.64 9.13
C ARG A 183 18.02 -1.73 8.72
N ASP A 184 19.18 -1.96 9.31
CA ASP A 184 20.41 -1.31 8.90
C ASP A 184 20.36 0.22 9.05
N VAL A 185 19.72 0.69 10.14
CA VAL A 185 19.60 2.11 10.47
C VAL A 185 20.94 2.61 11.02
N LEU A 186 21.44 3.70 10.46
CA LEU A 186 22.66 4.35 10.94
C LEU A 186 22.39 5.10 12.26
N VAL A 187 22.82 4.52 13.39
CA VAL A 187 22.61 5.07 14.73
C VAL A 187 23.80 5.86 15.25
N ASP A 188 24.99 5.64 14.69
CA ASP A 188 26.21 6.39 15.01
C ASP A 188 27.01 6.62 13.72
N THR A 189 27.07 7.87 13.28
CA THR A 189 27.77 8.27 12.05
C THR A 189 29.30 8.23 12.20
N LEU A 190 29.84 8.39 13.41
CA LEU A 190 31.29 8.37 13.64
C LEU A 190 31.84 6.95 13.68
N ALA A 191 31.07 6.02 14.26
CA ALA A 191 31.45 4.62 14.37
C ALA A 191 30.90 3.74 13.24
N ASP A 192 30.14 4.31 12.29
CA ASP A 192 29.33 3.57 11.28
C ASP A 192 28.53 2.42 11.90
N ARG A 193 27.98 2.69 13.10
CA ARG A 193 27.20 1.67 13.81
C ARG A 193 25.78 1.67 13.28
N ARG A 194 25.32 0.47 12.92
CA ARG A 194 24.01 0.24 12.33
C ARG A 194 23.24 -0.80 13.14
N GLU A 195 21.95 -0.57 13.27
CA GLU A 195 21.08 -1.43 14.06
C GLU A 195 19.74 -1.64 13.33
N THR A 196 19.04 -2.71 13.69
CA THR A 196 17.65 -2.90 13.30
C THR A 196 16.76 -2.30 14.38
N GLN A 197 15.95 -1.34 13.98
CA GLN A 197 14.93 -0.74 14.85
C GLN A 197 13.61 -1.46 14.63
N THR A 198 12.91 -1.76 15.72
CA THR A 198 11.60 -2.42 15.67
C THR A 198 10.67 -1.72 16.65
N ALA A 199 9.49 -1.39 16.19
CA ALA A 199 8.40 -0.90 17.02
C ALA A 199 7.14 -1.72 16.74
N TYR A 200 6.24 -1.80 17.70
CA TYR A 200 4.95 -2.45 17.51
C TYR A 200 3.87 -1.68 18.25
N ASP A 201 2.71 -1.67 17.65
CA ASP A 201 1.50 -1.12 18.25
C ASP A 201 0.32 -2.08 18.07
N GLY A 202 -0.76 -1.81 18.78
CA GLY A 202 -2.01 -2.53 18.62
C GLY A 202 -3.18 -1.64 18.93
N GLY A 203 -4.27 -1.88 18.21
CA GLY A 203 -5.42 -1.00 18.30
C GLY A 203 -6.62 -1.51 17.52
N LEU A 204 -7.39 -0.56 17.02
CA LEU A 204 -8.57 -0.81 16.20
C LEU A 204 -8.32 -0.34 14.78
N GLU A 205 -8.62 -1.20 13.80
CA GLU A 205 -8.59 -0.87 12.39
C GLU A 205 -10.00 -0.86 11.80
N PHE A 206 -10.32 0.20 11.08
CA PHE A 206 -11.49 0.30 10.22
C PHE A 206 -11.04 0.43 8.77
N VAL A 207 -11.60 -0.38 7.87
CA VAL A 207 -11.36 -0.32 6.43
C VAL A 207 -12.70 -0.23 5.70
N SER A 208 -12.82 0.71 4.78
CA SER A 208 -13.92 0.82 3.83
C SER A 208 -13.36 0.74 2.42
N ASP A 209 -13.70 -0.30 1.68
CA ASP A 209 -13.23 -0.58 0.33
C ASP A 209 -14.42 -0.54 -0.62
N PHE A 210 -14.45 0.46 -1.50
CA PHE A 210 -15.51 0.69 -2.47
C PHE A 210 -14.94 0.68 -3.87
N ARG A 211 -15.57 -0.08 -4.76
CA ARG A 211 -15.24 -0.11 -6.19
C ARG A 211 -16.52 -0.09 -7.01
N THR A 212 -16.52 0.68 -8.09
CA THR A 212 -17.62 0.69 -9.06
C THR A 212 -17.08 0.91 -10.46
N SER A 213 -17.69 0.24 -11.43
CA SER A 213 -17.49 0.47 -12.86
C SER A 213 -18.72 1.18 -13.44
N PHE A 214 -18.53 2.05 -14.40
CA PHE A 214 -19.58 2.81 -15.07
C PHE A 214 -19.17 3.16 -16.51
N ALA A 215 -20.08 3.77 -17.31
CA ALA A 215 -19.86 4.05 -18.72
C ALA A 215 -19.47 2.79 -19.52
N ASP A 216 -20.28 1.73 -19.43
CA ASP A 216 -20.03 0.43 -20.08
C ASP A 216 -18.64 -0.14 -19.74
N GLU A 217 -18.28 -0.09 -18.45
CA GLU A 217 -17.00 -0.54 -17.89
C GLU A 217 -15.77 0.24 -18.39
N GLN A 218 -15.96 1.30 -19.16
CA GLN A 218 -14.85 2.14 -19.62
C GLN A 218 -14.24 2.96 -18.48
N MET A 219 -15.00 3.20 -17.41
CA MET A 219 -14.52 3.94 -16.26
C MET A 219 -14.66 3.11 -14.98
N THR A 220 -13.65 3.17 -14.13
CA THR A 220 -13.65 2.53 -12.82
C THR A 220 -13.28 3.54 -11.76
N PHE A 221 -14.05 3.59 -10.68
CA PHE A 221 -13.71 4.33 -9.48
C PHE A 221 -13.48 3.36 -8.33
N ALA A 222 -12.34 3.49 -7.66
CA ALA A 222 -11.99 2.74 -6.45
C ALA A 222 -11.64 3.72 -5.33
N SER A 223 -12.15 3.46 -4.12
CA SER A 223 -11.89 4.25 -2.92
C SER A 223 -11.62 3.32 -1.76
N LYS A 224 -10.45 3.43 -1.15
CA LYS A 224 -10.08 2.68 0.05
C LYS A 224 -9.75 3.67 1.17
N LEU A 225 -10.51 3.60 2.26
CA LEU A 225 -10.26 4.34 3.49
C LEU A 225 -9.80 3.35 4.55
N THR A 226 -8.61 3.57 5.10
CA THR A 226 -8.08 2.83 6.25
C THR A 226 -7.90 3.81 7.40
N VAL A 227 -8.45 3.47 8.56
CA VAL A 227 -8.27 4.23 9.80
C VAL A 227 -7.76 3.27 10.86
N PHE A 228 -6.60 3.55 11.42
CA PHE A 228 -6.03 2.80 12.53
C PHE A 228 -5.94 3.69 13.76
N LYS A 229 -6.40 3.18 14.90
CA LYS A 229 -6.32 3.85 16.19
C LYS A 229 -5.54 2.99 17.15
N ALA A 230 -4.28 3.36 17.44
CA ALA A 230 -3.47 2.67 18.42
C ALA A 230 -4.07 2.82 19.83
N LEU A 231 -4.06 1.74 20.57
CA LEU A 231 -4.46 1.65 21.98
C LEU A 231 -3.25 1.38 22.89
N PHE A 232 -2.18 0.83 22.32
CA PHE A 232 -0.87 0.70 22.97
C PHE A 232 0.25 0.81 21.91
N TYR A 233 1.45 1.22 22.37
CA TYR A 233 2.64 1.41 21.55
C TYR A 233 3.89 1.02 22.35
N SER A 234 4.80 0.25 21.75
CA SER A 234 5.97 -0.31 22.44
C SER A 234 6.96 0.74 22.93
N GLU A 235 7.08 1.84 22.20
CA GLU A 235 8.04 2.91 22.49
C GLU A 235 7.41 4.05 23.33
N SER A 236 6.19 3.83 23.89
CA SER A 236 5.45 4.86 24.64
C SER A 236 6.24 5.39 25.84
N ASP A 237 6.99 4.54 26.55
CA ASP A 237 7.78 4.93 27.72
C ASP A 237 8.97 5.82 27.33
N GLU A 238 9.53 5.67 26.12
CA GLU A 238 10.63 6.50 25.62
C GLU A 238 10.15 7.90 25.23
N LEU A 239 8.85 8.05 24.97
CA LEU A 239 8.21 9.31 24.61
C LEU A 239 7.71 10.11 25.82
N GLU A 240 7.70 9.52 27.03
CA GLU A 240 7.18 10.16 28.23
C GLU A 240 7.88 11.50 28.54
N GLY A 241 7.09 12.56 28.71
CA GLY A 241 7.59 13.93 28.96
C GLY A 241 8.10 14.66 27.70
N LEU A 242 8.07 14.05 26.53
CA LEU A 242 8.43 14.70 25.27
C LEU A 242 7.20 15.41 24.65
N PRO A 243 7.40 16.45 23.82
CA PRO A 243 6.29 17.15 23.17
C PRO A 243 5.40 16.27 22.28
N ASN A 244 5.88 15.11 21.87
CA ASN A 244 5.21 14.14 21.01
C ASN A 244 4.72 12.88 21.74
N GLU A 245 4.69 12.86 23.08
CA GLU A 245 4.33 11.69 23.89
C GLU A 245 2.96 11.08 23.55
N ASP A 246 2.02 11.92 23.11
CA ASP A 246 0.65 11.51 22.78
C ASP A 246 0.38 11.40 21.28
N TYR A 247 1.41 11.51 20.40
CA TYR A 247 1.18 11.52 18.95
C TYR A 247 0.66 10.18 18.44
N TRP A 248 1.21 9.08 18.93
CA TRP A 248 0.76 7.72 18.60
C TRP A 248 -0.70 7.43 18.98
N LYS A 249 -1.26 8.22 19.90
CA LYS A 249 -2.67 8.10 20.29
C LYS A 249 -3.63 8.72 19.27
N SER A 250 -3.15 9.47 18.29
CA SER A 250 -3.97 9.99 17.20
C SER A 250 -4.39 8.86 16.27
N PRO A 251 -5.55 8.94 15.60
CA PRO A 251 -5.85 7.99 14.54
C PRO A 251 -4.97 8.26 13.31
N ASP A 252 -4.43 7.20 12.73
CA ASP A 252 -3.81 7.24 11.42
C ASP A 252 -4.90 7.05 10.36
N VAL A 253 -4.85 7.84 9.31
CA VAL A 253 -5.81 7.80 8.21
C VAL A 253 -5.06 7.69 6.89
N ASP A 254 -5.41 6.71 6.09
CA ASP A 254 -5.03 6.59 4.69
C ASP A 254 -6.30 6.49 3.84
N TRP A 255 -6.50 7.46 2.98
CA TRP A 255 -7.63 7.49 2.08
C TRP A 255 -7.18 7.62 0.63
N GLU A 256 -7.19 6.50 -0.07
CA GLU A 256 -6.87 6.39 -1.48
C GLU A 256 -8.13 6.47 -2.34
N ASN A 257 -8.04 7.20 -3.45
CA ASN A 257 -9.07 7.28 -4.47
C ASN A 257 -8.43 7.18 -5.85
N ILE A 258 -8.96 6.30 -6.69
CA ILE A 258 -8.45 6.05 -8.03
C ILE A 258 -9.61 6.12 -9.00
N LEU A 259 -9.54 7.04 -9.96
CA LEU A 259 -10.43 7.10 -11.10
C LEU A 259 -9.64 6.70 -12.34
N THR A 260 -10.03 5.62 -12.97
CA THR A 260 -9.44 5.13 -14.22
C THR A 260 -10.44 5.29 -15.35
N ALA A 261 -10.01 5.85 -16.48
CA ALA A 261 -10.77 5.93 -17.72
C ALA A 261 -9.96 5.27 -18.85
N ASN A 262 -10.49 4.19 -19.42
CA ASN A 262 -9.89 3.49 -20.55
C ASN A 262 -10.30 4.19 -21.85
N ILE A 263 -9.35 4.80 -22.56
CA ILE A 263 -9.59 5.40 -23.87
C ILE A 263 -9.75 4.29 -24.92
N ASN A 264 -8.95 3.26 -24.80
CA ASN A 264 -9.04 2.01 -25.57
C ASN A 264 -8.37 0.87 -24.77
N THR A 265 -8.19 -0.31 -25.38
CA THR A 265 -7.61 -1.49 -24.74
C THR A 265 -6.20 -1.28 -24.17
N TYR A 266 -5.45 -0.31 -24.71
CA TYR A 266 -4.05 -0.10 -24.37
C TYR A 266 -3.76 1.25 -23.71
N VAL A 267 -4.66 2.22 -23.85
CA VAL A 267 -4.44 3.60 -23.38
C VAL A 267 -5.47 3.96 -22.33
N MET A 268 -4.98 4.42 -21.19
CA MET A 268 -5.82 4.83 -20.07
C MET A 268 -5.40 6.20 -19.52
N VAL A 269 -6.35 6.88 -18.91
CA VAL A 269 -6.10 8.00 -18.00
C VAL A 269 -6.36 7.52 -16.58
N ASN A 270 -5.44 7.81 -15.68
CA ASN A 270 -5.57 7.51 -14.27
C ASN A 270 -5.45 8.80 -13.45
N PHE A 271 -6.43 9.02 -12.57
CA PHE A 271 -6.39 10.06 -11.58
C PHE A 271 -6.33 9.41 -10.19
N TYR A 272 -5.17 9.53 -9.56
CA TYR A 272 -4.89 9.03 -8.22
C TYR A 272 -4.90 10.19 -7.23
N MET A 273 -5.54 10.00 -6.09
CA MET A 273 -5.57 10.94 -4.98
C MET A 273 -5.43 10.18 -3.67
N GLN A 274 -4.53 10.62 -2.81
CA GLN A 274 -4.30 10.04 -1.49
C GLN A 274 -4.22 11.15 -0.43
N LEU A 275 -4.94 10.97 0.66
CA LEU A 275 -4.85 11.76 1.86
C LEU A 275 -4.29 10.88 2.99
N LEU A 276 -3.14 11.26 3.52
CA LEU A 276 -2.50 10.60 4.65
C LEU A 276 -2.52 11.53 5.87
N TYR A 277 -2.91 10.98 7.01
CA TYR A 277 -2.74 11.63 8.30
C TYR A 277 -2.14 10.63 9.28
N ASP A 278 -0.97 10.96 9.78
CA ASP A 278 -0.23 10.24 10.80
C ASP A 278 0.55 11.30 11.56
N LYS A 279 0.16 11.52 12.81
CA LYS A 279 0.68 12.61 13.64
C LYS A 279 2.13 12.38 14.07
N GLU A 280 2.59 11.14 14.09
CA GLU A 280 3.98 10.80 14.40
C GLU A 280 4.91 11.26 13.28
N ILE A 281 4.42 11.34 12.03
CA ILE A 281 5.19 11.77 10.87
C ILE A 281 5.06 13.30 10.65
N ASP A 282 3.83 13.84 10.64
CA ASP A 282 3.57 15.29 10.48
C ASP A 282 2.25 15.67 11.17
N LEU A 283 2.24 16.83 11.81
CA LEU A 283 1.04 17.37 12.46
C LEU A 283 -0.09 17.70 11.48
N ARG A 284 0.23 17.83 10.21
CA ARG A 284 -0.70 18.16 9.12
C ARG A 284 -0.97 16.92 8.28
N SER A 285 -2.16 16.87 7.70
CA SER A 285 -2.45 15.87 6.68
C SER A 285 -1.57 16.08 5.44
N ARG A 286 -1.10 14.98 4.85
CA ARG A 286 -0.29 14.95 3.63
C ARG A 286 -1.21 14.58 2.46
N PHE A 287 -1.17 15.36 1.42
CA PHE A 287 -1.98 15.15 0.23
C PHE A 287 -1.09 14.86 -0.98
N LYS A 288 -1.43 13.81 -1.72
CA LYS A 288 -0.79 13.44 -2.98
C LYS A 288 -1.85 13.32 -4.07
N GLN A 289 -1.56 13.88 -5.23
CA GLN A 289 -2.39 13.77 -6.42
C GLN A 289 -1.52 13.46 -7.62
N THR A 290 -1.98 12.57 -8.49
CA THR A 290 -1.31 12.25 -9.75
C THR A 290 -2.36 12.08 -10.84
N LEU A 291 -2.25 12.88 -11.89
CA LEU A 291 -2.99 12.69 -13.14
C LEU A 291 -2.01 12.17 -14.18
N SER A 292 -2.31 11.04 -14.77
CA SER A 292 -1.39 10.38 -15.69
C SER A 292 -2.11 9.78 -16.90
N LEU A 293 -1.44 9.85 -18.04
CA LEU A 293 -1.76 9.10 -19.24
C LEU A 293 -0.77 7.94 -19.34
N GLY A 294 -1.26 6.74 -19.52
CA GLY A 294 -0.42 5.56 -19.51
C GLY A 294 -0.86 4.49 -20.50
N LEU A 295 0.06 3.54 -20.70
CA LEU A 295 -0.24 2.29 -21.37
C LEU A 295 -0.68 1.28 -20.32
N THR A 296 -1.78 0.60 -20.58
CA THR A 296 -2.31 -0.46 -19.72
C THR A 296 -2.33 -1.77 -20.46
N TYR A 297 -2.16 -2.85 -19.73
CA TYR A 297 -2.30 -4.19 -20.23
C TYR A 297 -2.95 -5.07 -19.17
N LYS A 298 -4.11 -5.62 -19.49
CA LYS A 298 -4.78 -6.64 -18.67
C LYS A 298 -4.18 -7.99 -19.07
N LEU A 299 -3.48 -8.61 -18.14
CA LEU A 299 -2.82 -9.90 -18.36
C LEU A 299 -3.79 -11.07 -18.25
N ILE A 300 -4.79 -10.96 -17.36
CA ILE A 300 -5.81 -11.98 -17.10
C ILE A 300 -7.11 -11.28 -16.70
#